data_d203d47f899ad99a12e91a42c346d52c
#
_entry.id   d203d47f899ad99a12e91a42c346d52c
#
_cell.length_a   1.000
_cell.length_b   1.000
_cell.length_c   1.000
_cell.angle_alpha   90.00
_cell.angle_beta   90.00
_cell.angle_gamma   90.00
#
_symmetry.space_group_name_H-M   'P 1'
#
loop_
_entity.id
_entity.type
_entity.pdbx_description
1 polymer ?
#
loop_
_entity_poly.entity_id
_entity_poly.type
_entity_poly.pdbx_seq_one_letter_code
_entity_poly.pdbx_strand_id
1 'polypeptide(L)'
;PDAGITTDVIAGFPGETDKDFEDTLTVLRRAGFSRIHAFKFSSRPGTRASALPGRVPDKVKEERVARLVALGRELSLDFHRKHVGRSVEVLVEEDRAGSGLLTGVTRNYIRCYFEGKDDMKGHVVSATVKEALESSVLCSL
;
A
#
# COMPACT_ATOMS: atom_id res chain seq x y z
N PRO A 1 2.56 17.23 -5.10
CA PRO A 1 1.27 16.52 -5.23
C PRO A 1 1.44 15.04 -5.58
N ASP A 2 2.61 14.60 -6.08
CA ASP A 2 2.86 13.22 -6.54
C ASP A 2 3.62 12.35 -5.54
N ALA A 3 3.81 12.82 -4.30
CA ALA A 3 4.45 12.05 -3.24
C ALA A 3 3.56 10.88 -2.80
N GLY A 4 4.14 9.67 -2.73
CA GLY A 4 3.49 8.51 -2.16
C GLY A 4 3.57 8.57 -0.63
N ILE A 5 2.46 8.91 0.04
CA ILE A 5 2.38 8.94 1.50
C ILE A 5 1.88 7.60 1.98
N THR A 6 2.59 6.97 2.89
CA THR A 6 2.23 5.66 3.47
C THR A 6 1.97 5.77 4.97
N THR A 7 1.26 4.80 5.53
CA THR A 7 1.02 4.73 6.97
C THR A 7 0.93 3.29 7.46
N ASP A 8 1.31 3.10 8.72
CA ASP A 8 1.09 1.86 9.46
C ASP A 8 -0.11 2.04 10.39
N VAL A 9 -1.02 1.07 10.41
CA VAL A 9 -2.24 1.10 11.22
C VAL A 9 -2.37 -0.20 11.99
N ILE A 10 -2.54 -0.09 13.31
CA ILE A 10 -2.80 -1.22 14.19
C ILE A 10 -4.27 -1.23 14.56
N ALA A 11 -4.98 -2.31 14.21
CA ALA A 11 -6.38 -2.52 14.59
C ALA A 11 -6.50 -3.35 15.87
N GLY A 12 -7.48 -3.00 16.70
CA GLY A 12 -7.81 -3.74 17.91
C GLY A 12 -6.88 -3.44 19.08
N PHE A 13 -6.37 -2.22 19.17
CA PHE A 13 -5.68 -1.75 20.36
C PHE A 13 -6.62 -1.83 21.58
N PRO A 14 -6.13 -2.16 22.80
CA PRO A 14 -6.98 -2.22 23.98
C PRO A 14 -7.81 -0.95 24.17
N GLY A 15 -9.13 -1.11 24.29
CA GLY A 15 -10.08 -0.01 24.41
C GLY A 15 -10.60 0.56 23.09
N GLU A 16 -10.10 0.14 21.93
CA GLU A 16 -10.61 0.60 20.63
C GLU A 16 -12.07 0.19 20.44
N THR A 17 -12.97 1.17 20.37
CA THR A 17 -14.39 0.97 20.09
C THR A 17 -14.65 0.87 18.58
N ASP A 18 -15.88 0.46 18.21
CA ASP A 18 -16.28 0.47 16.80
C ASP A 18 -16.28 1.91 16.23
N LYS A 19 -16.66 2.89 17.06
CA LYS A 19 -16.62 4.30 16.66
C LYS A 19 -15.18 4.76 16.38
N ASP A 20 -14.22 4.43 17.24
CA ASP A 20 -12.82 4.78 17.03
C ASP A 20 -12.28 4.18 15.73
N PHE A 21 -12.68 2.94 15.44
CA PHE A 21 -12.30 2.27 14.20
C PHE A 21 -12.92 2.94 12.96
N GLU A 22 -14.20 3.33 12.99
CA GLU A 22 -14.84 4.08 11.89
C GLU A 22 -14.20 5.46 11.69
N ASP A 23 -13.85 6.15 12.78
CA ASP A 23 -13.13 7.42 12.74
C ASP A 23 -11.75 7.23 12.09
N THR A 24 -11.05 6.12 12.39
CA THR A 24 -9.79 5.75 11.74
C THR A 24 -9.96 5.60 10.23
N LEU A 25 -10.97 4.84 9.76
CA LEU A 25 -11.23 4.68 8.32
C LEU A 25 -11.52 6.02 7.64
N THR A 26 -12.26 6.90 8.33
CA THR A 26 -12.58 8.24 7.83
C THR A 26 -11.32 9.08 7.64
N VAL A 27 -10.41 9.07 8.61
CA VAL A 27 -9.12 9.79 8.53
C VAL A 27 -8.28 9.25 7.37
N LEU A 28 -8.19 7.91 7.23
CA LEU A 28 -7.41 7.28 6.17
C LEU A 28 -7.92 7.67 4.76
N ARG A 29 -9.25 7.69 4.56
CA ARG A 29 -9.86 8.15 3.29
C ARG A 29 -9.54 9.61 3.00
N ARG A 30 -9.67 10.48 4.00
CA ARG A 30 -9.43 11.93 3.83
C ARG A 30 -7.97 12.25 3.56
N ALA A 31 -7.04 11.51 4.17
CA ALA A 31 -5.60 11.71 3.97
C ALA A 31 -5.13 11.22 2.59
N GLY A 32 -5.81 10.26 1.97
CA GLY A 32 -5.51 9.77 0.62
C GLY A 32 -4.14 9.08 0.53
N PHE A 33 -3.85 8.18 1.46
CA PHE A 33 -2.60 7.43 1.48
C PHE A 33 -2.43 6.58 0.20
N SER A 34 -1.20 6.52 -0.31
CA SER A 34 -0.83 5.63 -1.43
C SER A 34 -0.73 4.17 -1.00
N ARG A 35 -0.44 3.93 0.30
CA ARG A 35 -0.36 2.58 0.87
C ARG A 35 -0.68 2.61 2.36
N ILE A 36 -1.43 1.60 2.82
CA ILE A 36 -1.70 1.32 4.22
C ILE A 36 -1.11 -0.05 4.57
N HIS A 37 -0.30 -0.10 5.62
CA HIS A 37 0.15 -1.34 6.24
C HIS A 37 -0.73 -1.61 7.46
N ALA A 38 -1.62 -2.59 7.36
CA ALA A 38 -2.56 -2.94 8.41
C ALA A 38 -2.02 -4.08 9.28
N PHE A 39 -2.02 -3.89 10.59
CA PHE A 39 -1.57 -4.87 11.57
C PHE A 39 -2.66 -5.17 12.60
N LYS A 40 -2.77 -6.43 12.99
CA LYS A 40 -3.54 -6.85 14.16
C LYS A 40 -2.76 -6.52 15.43
N PHE A 41 -3.37 -5.86 16.41
CA PHE A 41 -2.73 -5.67 17.71
C PHE A 41 -2.35 -7.02 18.33
N SER A 42 -1.09 -7.16 18.69
CA SER A 42 -0.53 -8.32 19.41
C SER A 42 0.07 -7.86 20.73
N SER A 43 -0.46 -8.38 21.82
CA SER A 43 0.06 -8.07 23.17
C SER A 43 1.46 -8.60 23.34
N ARG A 44 2.37 -7.75 23.82
CA ARG A 44 3.75 -8.11 24.13
C ARG A 44 3.98 -8.03 25.64
N PRO A 45 4.41 -9.10 26.32
CA PRO A 45 4.72 -9.08 27.75
C PRO A 45 5.68 -7.94 28.10
N GLY A 46 5.44 -7.30 29.25
CA GLY A 46 6.29 -6.19 29.73
C GLY A 46 6.01 -4.82 29.11
N THR A 47 5.07 -4.70 28.14
CA THR A 47 4.66 -3.40 27.61
C THR A 47 3.47 -2.82 28.39
N ARG A 48 3.35 -1.48 28.44
CA ARG A 48 2.20 -0.81 29.07
C ARG A 48 0.88 -1.25 28.40
N ALA A 49 0.88 -1.43 27.08
CA ALA A 49 -0.29 -1.85 26.32
C ALA A 49 -0.81 -3.25 26.72
N SER A 50 0.07 -4.15 27.17
CA SER A 50 -0.34 -5.49 27.62
C SER A 50 -1.16 -5.48 28.90
N ALA A 51 -1.04 -4.43 29.71
CA ALA A 51 -1.72 -4.24 30.99
C ALA A 51 -3.03 -3.43 30.87
N LEU A 52 -3.32 -2.85 29.68
CA LEU A 52 -4.53 -2.05 29.49
C LEU A 52 -5.78 -2.92 29.50
N PRO A 53 -6.89 -2.42 30.09
CA PRO A 53 -8.21 -3.05 30.03
C PRO A 53 -8.82 -2.92 28.62
N GLY A 54 -9.96 -3.57 28.40
CA GLY A 54 -10.72 -3.41 27.15
C GLY A 54 -10.11 -4.19 25.98
N ARG A 55 -9.68 -5.42 26.20
CA ARG A 55 -9.19 -6.30 25.13
C ARG A 55 -10.24 -6.49 24.06
N VAL A 56 -9.87 -6.20 22.81
CA VAL A 56 -10.70 -6.45 21.64
C VAL A 56 -10.61 -7.93 21.27
N PRO A 57 -11.73 -8.63 21.02
CA PRO A 57 -11.72 -10.03 20.59
C PRO A 57 -10.95 -10.23 19.27
N ASP A 58 -10.27 -11.37 19.13
CA ASP A 58 -9.43 -11.63 17.94
C ASP A 58 -10.24 -11.63 16.64
N LYS A 59 -11.46 -12.15 16.64
CA LYS A 59 -12.36 -12.10 15.48
C LYS A 59 -12.63 -10.66 15.04
N VAL A 60 -12.89 -9.75 15.96
CA VAL A 60 -13.12 -8.32 15.67
C VAL A 60 -11.86 -7.67 15.09
N LYS A 61 -10.68 -8.00 15.66
CA LYS A 61 -9.40 -7.51 15.11
C LYS A 61 -9.20 -7.98 13.67
N GLU A 62 -9.49 -9.25 13.37
CA GLU A 62 -9.38 -9.81 12.02
C GLU A 62 -10.32 -9.13 11.02
N GLU A 63 -11.57 -8.90 11.42
CA GLU A 63 -12.56 -8.16 10.61
C GLU A 63 -12.09 -6.72 10.34
N ARG A 64 -11.55 -6.02 11.36
CA ARG A 64 -11.01 -4.67 11.21
C ARG A 64 -9.79 -4.62 10.30
N VAL A 65 -8.85 -5.56 10.44
CA VAL A 65 -7.68 -5.67 9.54
C VAL A 65 -8.13 -5.95 8.10
N ALA A 66 -9.09 -6.83 7.87
CA ALA A 66 -9.63 -7.09 6.54
C ALA A 66 -10.21 -5.82 5.90
N ARG A 67 -10.93 -4.99 6.67
CA ARG A 67 -11.46 -3.70 6.20
C ARG A 67 -10.36 -2.69 5.89
N LEU A 68 -9.31 -2.63 6.71
CA LEU A 68 -8.13 -1.77 6.47
C LEU A 68 -7.39 -2.19 5.19
N VAL A 69 -7.23 -3.49 4.96
CA VAL A 69 -6.60 -4.02 3.74
C VAL A 69 -7.43 -3.68 2.50
N ALA A 70 -8.75 -3.83 2.57
CA ALA A 70 -9.65 -3.46 1.47
C ALA A 70 -9.57 -1.96 1.16
N LEU A 71 -9.61 -1.10 2.19
CA LEU A 71 -9.43 0.34 2.02
C LEU A 71 -8.05 0.68 1.45
N GLY A 72 -7.00 -0.01 1.90
CA GLY A 72 -5.63 0.19 1.40
C GLY A 72 -5.53 -0.10 -0.10
N ARG A 73 -6.19 -1.16 -0.60
CA ARG A 73 -6.25 -1.48 -2.04
C ARG A 73 -7.00 -0.41 -2.85
N GLU A 74 -8.14 0.04 -2.34
CA GLU A 74 -8.93 1.11 -2.94
C GLU A 74 -8.10 2.40 -3.10
N LEU A 75 -7.48 2.88 -2.02
CA LEU A 75 -6.68 4.09 -2.01
C LEU A 75 -5.42 3.98 -2.88
N SER A 76 -4.76 2.80 -2.87
CA SER A 76 -3.62 2.53 -3.72
C SER A 76 -4.00 2.58 -5.21
N LEU A 77 -5.12 1.96 -5.59
CA LEU A 77 -5.64 2.03 -6.95
C LEU A 77 -5.95 3.48 -7.37
N ASP A 78 -6.57 4.26 -6.50
CA ASP A 78 -6.88 5.67 -6.77
C ASP A 78 -5.60 6.52 -6.90
N PHE A 79 -4.56 6.21 -6.13
CA PHE A 79 -3.25 6.84 -6.27
C PHE A 79 -2.61 6.47 -7.63
N HIS A 80 -2.63 5.20 -8.03
CA HIS A 80 -2.09 4.73 -9.30
C HIS A 80 -2.85 5.33 -10.50
N ARG A 81 -4.17 5.45 -10.43
CA ARG A 81 -5.01 6.05 -11.49
C ARG A 81 -4.60 7.47 -11.85
N LYS A 82 -4.12 8.26 -10.88
CA LYS A 82 -3.64 9.64 -11.12
C LYS A 82 -2.42 9.68 -12.03
N HIS A 83 -1.73 8.56 -12.22
CA HIS A 83 -0.54 8.46 -13.06
C HIS A 83 -0.81 7.90 -14.46
N VAL A 84 -2.01 7.39 -14.74
CA VAL A 84 -2.38 6.87 -16.06
C VAL A 84 -2.23 7.98 -17.12
N GLY A 85 -1.58 7.65 -18.23
CA GLY A 85 -1.25 8.56 -19.32
C GLY A 85 -0.03 9.45 -19.07
N ARG A 86 0.60 9.38 -17.87
CA ARG A 86 1.80 10.16 -17.55
C ARG A 86 3.06 9.36 -17.83
N SER A 87 4.13 10.07 -18.22
CA SER A 87 5.48 9.53 -18.25
C SER A 87 6.07 9.56 -16.85
N VAL A 88 6.70 8.47 -16.44
CA VAL A 88 7.35 8.28 -15.14
C VAL A 88 8.75 7.72 -15.32
N GLU A 89 9.67 8.11 -14.43
CA GLU A 89 10.98 7.50 -14.33
C GLU A 89 10.90 6.23 -13.47
N VAL A 90 11.39 5.12 -14.00
CA VAL A 90 11.34 3.80 -13.37
C VAL A 90 12.76 3.26 -13.23
N LEU A 91 13.20 2.99 -12.01
CA LEU A 91 14.40 2.20 -11.77
C LEU A 91 14.07 0.73 -12.02
N VAL A 92 14.68 0.13 -13.02
CA VAL A 92 14.44 -1.27 -13.42
C VAL A 92 15.14 -2.20 -12.45
N GLU A 93 14.41 -3.15 -11.87
CA GLU A 93 14.93 -4.14 -10.94
C GLU A 93 15.54 -5.34 -11.68
N GLU A 94 16.35 -6.14 -10.97
CA GLU A 94 17.04 -7.31 -11.54
C GLU A 94 16.10 -8.46 -11.93
N ASP A 95 15.00 -8.62 -11.17
CA ASP A 95 14.07 -9.72 -11.37
C ASP A 95 12.98 -9.39 -12.39
N ARG A 96 12.58 -10.42 -13.16
CA ARG A 96 11.38 -10.37 -13.97
C ARG A 96 10.18 -10.91 -13.18
N ALA A 97 8.99 -10.34 -13.45
CA ALA A 97 7.75 -10.94 -12.99
C ALA A 97 7.54 -12.35 -13.59
N GLY A 98 6.74 -13.18 -12.95
CA GLY A 98 6.38 -14.50 -13.47
C GLY A 98 5.73 -14.49 -14.87
N SER A 99 5.20 -13.32 -15.28
CA SER A 99 4.71 -13.04 -16.65
C SER A 99 5.82 -12.79 -17.69
N GLY A 100 7.09 -12.72 -17.28
CA GLY A 100 8.22 -12.37 -18.12
C GLY A 100 8.44 -10.86 -18.30
N LEU A 101 7.57 -10.01 -17.75
CA LEU A 101 7.73 -8.55 -17.78
C LEU A 101 8.89 -8.11 -16.87
N LEU A 102 9.59 -7.05 -17.26
CA LEU A 102 10.48 -6.34 -16.35
C LEU A 102 9.70 -5.70 -15.22
N THR A 103 10.32 -5.65 -14.06
CA THR A 103 9.79 -4.94 -12.89
C THR A 103 10.64 -3.71 -12.59
N GLY A 104 10.03 -2.72 -11.99
CA GLY A 104 10.75 -1.55 -11.54
C GLY A 104 9.92 -0.72 -10.57
N VAL A 105 10.53 0.33 -10.04
CA VAL A 105 9.90 1.20 -9.05
C VAL A 105 10.13 2.66 -9.42
N THR A 106 9.10 3.48 -9.28
CA THR A 106 9.19 4.93 -9.46
C THR A 106 9.73 5.62 -8.20
N ARG A 107 10.08 6.92 -8.30
CA ARG A 107 10.53 7.73 -7.15
C ARG A 107 9.51 7.82 -6.01
N ASN A 108 8.22 7.68 -6.30
CA ASN A 108 7.14 7.67 -5.33
C ASN A 108 6.63 6.26 -4.99
N TYR A 109 7.50 5.26 -5.22
CA TYR A 109 7.31 3.86 -4.85
C TYR A 109 6.13 3.14 -5.53
N ILE A 110 5.76 3.55 -6.75
CA ILE A 110 4.81 2.79 -7.57
C ILE A 110 5.57 1.66 -8.25
N ARG A 111 5.08 0.42 -8.07
CA ARG A 111 5.59 -0.74 -8.79
C ARG A 111 5.10 -0.73 -10.23
N CYS A 112 6.04 -0.86 -11.17
CA CYS A 112 5.78 -0.86 -12.59
C CYS A 112 6.10 -2.23 -13.20
N TYR A 113 5.28 -2.66 -14.17
CA TYR A 113 5.52 -3.81 -15.03
C TYR A 113 5.48 -3.36 -16.49
N PHE A 114 6.45 -3.79 -17.30
CA PHE A 114 6.56 -3.42 -18.71
C PHE A 114 7.41 -4.41 -19.51
N GLU A 115 7.19 -4.45 -20.81
CA GLU A 115 8.05 -5.18 -21.74
C GLU A 115 9.36 -4.44 -21.93
N GLY A 116 10.48 -5.19 -21.99
CA GLY A 116 11.80 -4.61 -22.20
C GLY A 116 12.89 -5.66 -22.26
N LYS A 117 14.10 -5.21 -22.59
CA LYS A 117 15.29 -6.05 -22.68
C LYS A 117 16.03 -6.10 -21.34
N ASP A 118 16.79 -7.17 -21.11
CA ASP A 118 17.54 -7.36 -19.86
C ASP A 118 18.68 -6.34 -19.66
N ASP A 119 19.15 -5.69 -20.73
CA ASP A 119 20.16 -4.62 -20.65
C ASP A 119 19.65 -3.34 -19.96
N MET A 120 18.34 -3.23 -19.73
CA MET A 120 17.72 -2.13 -18.98
C MET A 120 17.81 -2.30 -17.46
N LYS A 121 18.12 -3.50 -16.96
CA LYS A 121 18.21 -3.77 -15.52
C LYS A 121 19.27 -2.91 -14.85
N GLY A 122 18.98 -2.40 -13.67
CA GLY A 122 19.83 -1.47 -12.93
C GLY A 122 19.86 -0.04 -13.47
N HIS A 123 19.14 0.25 -14.56
CA HIS A 123 19.05 1.59 -15.16
C HIS A 123 17.71 2.25 -14.87
N VAL A 124 17.69 3.57 -14.94
CA VAL A 124 16.47 4.36 -14.92
C VAL A 124 15.97 4.56 -16.34
N VAL A 125 14.73 4.17 -16.61
CA VAL A 125 14.07 4.34 -17.90
C VAL A 125 12.85 5.23 -17.77
N SER A 126 12.47 5.90 -18.85
CA SER A 126 11.20 6.63 -18.94
C SER A 126 10.13 5.69 -19.51
N ALA A 127 9.01 5.57 -18.80
CA ALA A 127 7.90 4.72 -19.21
C ALA A 127 6.56 5.46 -19.05
N THR A 128 5.60 5.16 -19.92
CA THR A 128 4.26 5.73 -19.86
C THR A 128 3.31 4.76 -19.14
N VAL A 129 2.64 5.23 -18.09
CA VAL A 129 1.64 4.43 -17.37
C VAL A 129 0.41 4.23 -18.26
N LYS A 130 0.06 2.98 -18.53
CA LYS A 130 -1.09 2.59 -19.37
C LYS A 130 -2.30 2.16 -18.57
N GLU A 131 -2.06 1.43 -17.49
CA GLU A 131 -3.12 0.84 -16.67
C GLU A 131 -2.74 0.89 -15.19
N ALA A 132 -3.72 1.18 -14.35
CA ALA A 132 -3.58 1.17 -12.89
C ALA A 132 -4.20 -0.10 -12.30
N LEU A 133 -3.45 -0.79 -11.46
CA LEU A 133 -3.86 -1.95 -10.68
C LEU A 133 -3.79 -1.61 -9.18
N GLU A 134 -4.37 -2.45 -8.32
CA GLU A 134 -4.38 -2.22 -6.87
C GLU A 134 -2.97 -2.13 -6.25
N SER A 135 -2.01 -2.90 -6.76
CA SER A 135 -0.65 -2.98 -6.19
C SER A 135 0.45 -2.48 -7.13
N SER A 136 0.11 -2.06 -8.36
CA SER A 136 1.08 -1.75 -9.40
C SER A 136 0.47 -0.97 -10.56
N VAL A 137 1.29 -0.65 -11.54
CA VAL A 137 0.85 -0.12 -12.84
C VAL A 137 1.47 -0.92 -13.99
N LEU A 138 0.77 -1.01 -15.11
CA LEU A 138 1.33 -1.48 -16.37
C LEU A 138 1.81 -0.27 -17.17
N CYS A 139 3.02 -0.37 -17.70
CA CYS A 139 3.66 0.69 -18.46
C CYS A 139 4.07 0.21 -19.86
N SER A 140 4.30 1.17 -20.74
CA SER A 140 5.03 0.98 -22.01
C SER A 140 6.23 1.93 -22.06
N LEU A 141 7.30 1.51 -22.68
CA LEU A 141 8.45 2.35 -23.02
C LEU A 141 8.11 3.29 -24.17
#